data_71cda36a13fecfbbd3d3b7098a41a9f5
#
_entry.id   71cda36a13fecfbbd3d3b7098a41a9f5
#
_cell.length_a   1.000
_cell.length_b   1.000
_cell.length_c   1.000
_cell.angle_alpha   90.00
_cell.angle_beta   90.00
_cell.angle_gamma   90.00
#
_symmetry.space_group_name_H-M   'P 1'
#
loop_
_entity.id
_entity.type
_entity.pdbx_description
1 polymer ?
#
loop_
_entity_poly.entity_id
_entity_poly.type
_entity_poly.pdbx_seq_one_letter_code
_entity_poly.pdbx_strand_id
1 'polypeptide(L)'
;VYPGGKSVNVTRVLKSLGIPVHLIGIAGRENIDLLRGLLDRDGIDYRLLETAGAVRENITVITPDRRAFTVNRQGIPIEKQAWDQLFISVQKELVPDGENLVVFAGSLPPNISAAEYKRLILSIRRPNVKIALDTDFFSFSQIREIAPFVIKPNMKEAENILSRSGITARDAFGAASLLAEA
;
A
#
# COMPACT_ATOMS: atom_id res chain seq x y z
N VAL A 1 -12.37 -17.13 -5.03
CA VAL A 1 -12.12 -15.76 -4.52
C VAL A 1 -11.06 -15.84 -3.43
N TYR A 2 -10.12 -14.91 -3.44
CA TYR A 2 -9.08 -14.77 -2.41
C TYR A 2 -8.87 -13.27 -2.10
N PRO A 3 -8.43 -12.92 -0.88
CA PRO A 3 -8.17 -11.53 -0.56
C PRO A 3 -6.96 -11.05 -1.36
N GLY A 4 -7.14 -9.95 -2.09
CA GLY A 4 -6.12 -9.36 -2.95
C GLY A 4 -5.62 -8.01 -2.44
N GLY A 5 -4.67 -7.46 -3.16
CA GLY A 5 -4.03 -6.17 -2.86
C GLY A 5 -2.60 -6.33 -2.36
N LYS A 6 -1.77 -5.31 -2.65
CA LYS A 6 -0.33 -5.35 -2.32
C LYS A 6 -0.12 -5.55 -0.81
N SER A 7 -0.83 -4.78 0.05
CA SER A 7 -0.69 -4.89 1.51
C SER A 7 -1.05 -6.29 2.02
N VAL A 8 -2.14 -6.90 1.53
CA VAL A 8 -2.52 -8.27 1.90
C VAL A 8 -1.45 -9.28 1.48
N ASN A 9 -0.87 -9.12 0.28
CA ASN A 9 0.19 -10.01 -0.19
C ASN A 9 1.46 -9.88 0.66
N VAL A 10 1.86 -8.66 1.04
CA VAL A 10 2.97 -8.42 1.98
C VAL A 10 2.70 -9.12 3.32
N THR A 11 1.49 -8.94 3.88
CA THR A 11 1.09 -9.56 5.14
C THR A 11 1.18 -11.08 5.09
N ARG A 12 0.71 -11.70 3.99
CA ARG A 12 0.80 -13.16 3.80
C ARG A 12 2.24 -13.65 3.78
N VAL A 13 3.12 -12.95 3.05
CA VAL A 13 4.54 -13.31 2.97
C VAL A 13 5.19 -13.19 4.34
N LEU A 14 5.03 -12.07 5.04
CA LEU A 14 5.60 -11.88 6.38
C LEU A 14 5.11 -12.95 7.35
N LYS A 15 3.80 -13.22 7.34
CA LYS A 15 3.22 -14.29 8.15
C LYS A 15 3.81 -15.67 7.83
N SER A 16 4.00 -16.00 6.54
CA SER A 16 4.60 -17.29 6.13
C SER A 16 6.05 -17.45 6.59
N LEU A 17 6.74 -16.33 6.83
CA LEU A 17 8.09 -16.28 7.39
C LEU A 17 8.10 -16.26 8.94
N GLY A 18 6.94 -16.36 9.58
CA GLY A 18 6.83 -16.30 11.05
C GLY A 18 7.03 -14.89 11.64
N ILE A 19 6.98 -13.85 10.81
CA ILE A 19 7.16 -12.46 11.26
C ILE A 19 5.79 -11.93 11.73
N PRO A 20 5.69 -11.43 12.98
CA PRO A 20 4.47 -10.78 13.45
C PRO A 20 4.12 -9.58 12.56
N VAL A 21 2.88 -9.52 12.10
CA VAL A 21 2.41 -8.46 11.21
C VAL A 21 0.95 -8.17 11.47
N HIS A 22 0.59 -6.90 11.52
CA HIS A 22 -0.78 -6.41 11.63
C HIS A 22 -1.15 -5.61 10.38
N LEU A 23 -2.27 -5.96 9.74
CA LEU A 23 -2.76 -5.30 8.54
C LEU A 23 -3.76 -4.20 8.93
N ILE A 24 -3.49 -2.96 8.55
CA ILE A 24 -4.44 -1.87 8.70
C ILE A 24 -4.90 -1.41 7.32
N GLY A 25 -6.20 -1.25 7.13
CA GLY A 25 -6.76 -0.82 5.85
C GLY A 25 -8.12 -0.16 5.98
N ILE A 26 -8.58 0.43 4.87
CA ILE A 26 -9.93 0.96 4.74
C ILE A 26 -10.66 0.12 3.70
N ALA A 27 -11.88 -0.29 4.02
CA ALA A 27 -12.69 -1.16 3.17
C ALA A 27 -14.12 -0.63 3.03
N GLY A 28 -14.74 -0.85 1.89
CA GLY A 28 -16.14 -0.50 1.66
C GLY A 28 -17.08 -1.41 2.47
N ARG A 29 -18.04 -0.79 3.18
CA ARG A 29 -18.92 -1.49 4.13
C ARG A 29 -19.94 -2.43 3.49
N GLU A 30 -20.25 -2.27 2.19
CA GLU A 30 -21.33 -3.03 1.54
C GLU A 30 -21.02 -4.53 1.40
N ASN A 31 -19.76 -4.91 1.25
CA ASN A 31 -19.33 -6.30 1.12
C ASN A 31 -18.11 -6.63 1.98
N ILE A 32 -17.88 -5.88 3.06
CA ILE A 32 -16.71 -6.02 3.93
C ILE A 32 -16.62 -7.40 4.59
N ASP A 33 -17.77 -8.03 4.87
CA ASP A 33 -17.81 -9.34 5.53
C ASP A 33 -17.21 -10.45 4.68
N LEU A 34 -17.33 -10.35 3.35
CA LEU A 34 -16.61 -11.24 2.45
C LEU A 34 -15.10 -11.09 2.61
N LEU A 35 -14.59 -9.85 2.68
CA LEU A 35 -13.17 -9.60 2.87
C LEU A 35 -12.70 -10.09 4.24
N ARG A 36 -13.46 -9.81 5.33
CA ARG A 36 -13.17 -10.30 6.69
C ARG A 36 -13.06 -11.82 6.71
N GLY A 37 -14.06 -12.53 6.18
CA GLY A 37 -14.05 -14.00 6.15
C GLY A 37 -12.87 -14.58 5.35
N LEU A 38 -12.41 -13.88 4.31
CA LEU A 38 -11.22 -14.28 3.57
C LEU A 38 -9.92 -14.05 4.35
N LEU A 39 -9.81 -12.94 5.07
CA LEU A 39 -8.65 -12.63 5.93
C LEU A 39 -8.60 -13.56 7.13
N ASP A 40 -9.75 -13.83 7.76
CA ASP A 40 -9.88 -14.78 8.88
C ASP A 40 -9.46 -16.20 8.48
N ARG A 41 -9.93 -16.66 7.31
CA ARG A 41 -9.52 -17.96 6.76
C ARG A 41 -8.01 -18.07 6.57
N ASP A 42 -7.37 -16.99 6.12
CA ASP A 42 -5.92 -16.94 5.95
C ASP A 42 -5.20 -16.66 7.30
N GLY A 43 -5.96 -16.48 8.39
CA GLY A 43 -5.47 -16.20 9.74
C GLY A 43 -4.65 -14.91 9.82
N ILE A 44 -5.01 -13.92 9.02
CA ILE A 44 -4.37 -12.60 9.03
C ILE A 44 -4.90 -11.81 10.22
N ASP A 45 -4.01 -11.21 11.00
CA ASP A 45 -4.37 -10.21 12.00
C ASP A 45 -4.57 -8.86 11.32
N TYR A 46 -5.76 -8.24 11.52
CA TYR A 46 -6.10 -7.03 10.80
C TYR A 46 -7.02 -6.07 11.56
N ARG A 47 -6.94 -4.80 11.16
CA ARG A 47 -7.92 -3.76 11.48
C ARG A 47 -8.45 -3.15 10.19
N LEU A 48 -9.73 -3.32 9.90
CA LEU A 48 -10.41 -2.68 8.79
C LEU A 48 -11.29 -1.53 9.29
N LEU A 49 -11.01 -0.33 8.79
CA LEU A 49 -11.86 0.85 8.94
C LEU A 49 -12.87 0.85 7.79
N GLU A 50 -14.09 1.26 8.09
CA GLU A 50 -15.18 1.22 7.12
C GLU A 50 -15.38 2.58 6.45
N THR A 51 -15.68 2.54 5.16
CA THR A 51 -16.12 3.70 4.36
C THR A 51 -17.34 3.32 3.52
N ALA A 52 -18.04 4.29 2.95
CA ALA A 52 -19.16 4.03 2.05
C ALA A 52 -18.70 3.29 0.78
N GLY A 53 -19.59 2.49 0.20
CA GLY A 53 -19.35 1.71 -1.01
C GLY A 53 -18.85 0.29 -0.77
N ALA A 54 -18.49 -0.40 -1.84
CA ALA A 54 -18.05 -1.79 -1.82
C ALA A 54 -16.53 -1.91 -1.97
N VAL A 55 -15.94 -2.91 -1.33
CA VAL A 55 -14.55 -3.34 -1.61
C VAL A 55 -14.45 -3.69 -3.09
N ARG A 56 -13.45 -3.12 -3.76
CA ARG A 56 -13.25 -3.40 -5.19
C ARG A 56 -12.87 -4.86 -5.43
N GLU A 57 -13.40 -5.41 -6.48
CA GLU A 57 -13.05 -6.72 -6.98
C GLU A 57 -12.26 -6.59 -8.28
N ASN A 58 -11.12 -7.24 -8.36
CA ASN A 58 -10.37 -7.40 -9.59
C ASN A 58 -10.66 -8.78 -10.16
N ILE A 59 -11.01 -8.87 -11.45
CA ILE A 59 -11.38 -10.11 -12.10
C ILE A 59 -10.26 -10.48 -13.08
N THR A 60 -9.68 -11.66 -12.89
CA THR A 60 -8.73 -12.22 -13.86
C THR A 60 -9.42 -13.36 -14.60
N VAL A 61 -9.53 -13.23 -15.91
CA VAL A 61 -10.04 -14.27 -16.82
C VAL A 61 -8.82 -14.95 -17.42
N ILE A 62 -8.75 -16.28 -17.26
CA ILE A 62 -7.71 -17.11 -17.88
C ILE A 62 -8.38 -17.89 -19.01
N THR A 63 -7.89 -17.71 -20.22
CA THR A 63 -8.38 -18.42 -21.39
C THR A 63 -7.78 -19.84 -21.49
N PRO A 64 -8.36 -20.77 -22.27
CA PRO A 64 -7.83 -22.12 -22.43
C PRO A 64 -6.38 -22.16 -22.94
N ASP A 65 -5.95 -21.18 -23.74
CA ASP A 65 -4.60 -20.99 -24.22
C ASP A 65 -3.66 -20.28 -23.20
N ARG A 66 -4.11 -20.20 -21.92
CA ARG A 66 -3.37 -19.63 -20.78
C ARG A 66 -3.06 -18.13 -20.89
N ARG A 67 -3.75 -17.37 -21.72
CA ARG A 67 -3.68 -15.91 -21.66
C ARG A 67 -4.49 -15.42 -20.47
N ALA A 68 -3.95 -14.43 -19.78
CA ALA A 68 -4.65 -13.80 -18.64
C ALA A 68 -5.05 -12.37 -19.00
N PHE A 69 -6.31 -12.05 -18.77
CA PHE A 69 -6.85 -10.69 -18.87
C PHE A 69 -7.35 -10.26 -17.51
N THR A 70 -6.82 -9.17 -16.98
CA THR A 70 -7.25 -8.66 -15.68
C THR A 70 -8.04 -7.38 -15.84
N VAL A 71 -9.25 -7.36 -15.32
CA VAL A 71 -10.08 -6.17 -15.18
C VAL A 71 -9.90 -5.64 -13.77
N ASN A 72 -9.20 -4.52 -13.65
CA ASN A 72 -9.00 -3.82 -12.40
C ASN A 72 -10.08 -2.76 -12.22
N ARG A 73 -10.95 -2.92 -11.23
CA ARG A 73 -11.93 -1.90 -10.88
C ARG A 73 -11.24 -0.75 -10.15
N GLN A 74 -11.76 0.45 -10.35
CA GLN A 74 -11.32 1.64 -9.62
C GLN A 74 -11.64 1.49 -8.12
N GLY A 75 -10.79 2.01 -7.25
CA GLY A 75 -11.06 2.10 -5.81
C GLY A 75 -12.22 3.05 -5.51
N ILE A 76 -12.74 2.96 -4.31
CA ILE A 76 -13.82 3.83 -3.81
C ILE A 76 -13.25 5.08 -3.14
N PRO A 77 -13.99 6.20 -3.13
CA PRO A 77 -13.66 7.35 -2.32
C PRO A 77 -13.67 6.99 -0.83
N ILE A 78 -12.78 7.59 -0.08
CA ILE A 78 -12.65 7.38 1.37
C ILE A 78 -13.35 8.52 2.11
N GLU A 79 -14.26 8.20 3.02
CA GLU A 79 -14.86 9.17 3.91
C GLU A 79 -13.82 9.78 4.84
N LYS A 80 -13.92 11.09 5.08
CA LYS A 80 -12.95 11.82 5.92
C LYS A 80 -12.76 11.17 7.28
N GLN A 81 -13.83 10.71 7.90
CA GLN A 81 -13.77 10.05 9.20
C GLN A 81 -12.91 8.78 9.17
N ALA A 82 -13.06 7.94 8.14
CA ALA A 82 -12.26 6.72 7.97
C ALA A 82 -10.80 7.07 7.73
N TRP A 83 -10.54 8.12 6.94
CA TRP A 83 -9.18 8.62 6.71
C TRP A 83 -8.52 9.13 7.99
N ASP A 84 -9.20 9.97 8.78
CA ASP A 84 -8.69 10.49 10.05
C ASP A 84 -8.43 9.35 11.05
N GLN A 85 -9.31 8.34 11.07
CA GLN A 85 -9.13 7.17 11.93
C GLN A 85 -7.96 6.28 11.51
N LEU A 86 -7.59 6.27 10.23
CA LEU A 86 -6.41 5.55 9.76
C LEU A 86 -5.14 6.11 10.43
N PHE A 87 -4.99 7.44 10.51
CA PHE A 87 -3.86 8.08 11.22
C PHE A 87 -3.75 7.59 12.66
N ILE A 88 -4.88 7.63 13.38
CA ILE A 88 -4.94 7.22 14.78
C ILE A 88 -4.60 5.73 14.93
N SER A 89 -5.13 4.90 14.04
CA SER A 89 -4.92 3.45 14.08
C SER A 89 -3.46 3.10 13.85
N VAL A 90 -2.82 3.68 12.83
CA VAL A 90 -1.40 3.42 12.56
C VAL A 90 -0.53 3.85 13.74
N GLN A 91 -0.79 5.01 14.34
CA GLN A 91 -0.03 5.50 15.50
C GLN A 91 -0.16 4.60 16.73
N LYS A 92 -1.34 4.02 16.95
CA LYS A 92 -1.62 3.14 18.11
C LYS A 92 -0.94 1.78 18.01
N GLU A 93 -0.69 1.29 16.81
CA GLU A 93 -0.03 0.00 16.58
C GLU A 93 1.51 0.11 16.69
N LEU A 94 2.07 1.31 16.71
CA LEU A 94 3.52 1.47 16.86
C LEU A 94 3.95 1.11 18.29
N VAL A 95 4.95 0.24 18.39
CA VAL A 95 5.56 -0.13 19.67
C VAL A 95 6.52 0.99 20.11
N PRO A 96 6.30 1.63 21.27
CA PRO A 96 7.08 2.81 21.69
C PRO A 96 8.58 2.54 21.83
N ASP A 97 8.94 1.42 22.47
CA ASP A 97 10.32 1.08 22.81
C ASP A 97 10.91 -0.01 21.91
N GLY A 98 10.23 -0.34 20.80
CA GLY A 98 10.66 -1.36 19.85
C GLY A 98 10.88 -0.82 18.44
N GLU A 99 11.63 -1.56 17.61
CA GLU A 99 11.74 -1.24 16.19
C GLU A 99 10.42 -1.54 15.47
N ASN A 100 9.97 -0.60 14.66
CA ASN A 100 8.78 -0.73 13.85
C ASN A 100 9.16 -0.66 12.36
N LEU A 101 8.60 -1.54 11.56
CA LEU A 101 8.62 -1.44 10.10
C LEU A 101 7.19 -1.22 9.60
N VAL A 102 6.90 -0.04 9.07
CA VAL A 102 5.59 0.27 8.49
C VAL A 102 5.67 0.22 6.98
N VAL A 103 4.88 -0.68 6.38
CA VAL A 103 4.83 -0.87 4.92
C VAL A 103 3.59 -0.17 4.37
N PHE A 104 3.79 0.86 3.58
CA PHE A 104 2.72 1.51 2.82
C PHE A 104 2.68 0.92 1.42
N ALA A 105 1.59 0.21 1.11
CA ALA A 105 1.45 -0.52 -0.15
C ALA A 105 0.06 -0.34 -0.77
N GLY A 106 0.02 -0.37 -2.09
CA GLY A 106 -1.22 -0.29 -2.87
C GLY A 106 -1.39 1.02 -3.64
N SER A 107 -2.59 1.22 -4.17
CA SER A 107 -2.95 2.38 -4.98
C SER A 107 -3.58 3.49 -4.14
N LEU A 108 -3.44 4.72 -4.60
CA LEU A 108 -4.07 5.89 -3.98
C LEU A 108 -5.60 5.84 -4.17
N PRO A 109 -6.41 6.09 -3.12
CA PRO A 109 -7.86 6.28 -3.28
C PRO A 109 -8.17 7.50 -4.15
N PRO A 110 -9.30 7.50 -4.89
CA PRO A 110 -9.58 8.53 -5.91
C PRO A 110 -9.66 9.96 -5.36
N ASN A 111 -10.04 10.12 -4.09
CA ASN A 111 -10.22 11.42 -3.45
C ASN A 111 -9.12 11.77 -2.43
N ILE A 112 -8.07 10.97 -2.33
CA ILE A 112 -6.91 11.24 -1.47
C ILE A 112 -5.73 11.65 -2.36
N SER A 113 -5.14 12.78 -2.09
CA SER A 113 -3.96 13.26 -2.81
C SER A 113 -2.68 12.59 -2.29
N ALA A 114 -1.66 12.51 -3.14
CA ALA A 114 -0.32 12.06 -2.72
C ALA A 114 0.24 12.92 -1.57
N ALA A 115 -0.09 14.21 -1.53
CA ALA A 115 0.31 15.11 -0.45
C ALA A 115 -0.35 14.76 0.90
N GLU A 116 -1.63 14.39 0.89
CA GLU A 116 -2.34 13.93 2.08
C GLU A 116 -1.79 12.58 2.56
N TYR A 117 -1.52 11.67 1.64
CA TYR A 117 -0.92 10.38 1.98
C TYR A 117 0.50 10.55 2.54
N LYS A 118 1.29 11.45 1.96
CA LYS A 118 2.62 11.83 2.50
C LYS A 118 2.51 12.36 3.94
N ARG A 119 1.51 13.21 4.25
CA ARG A 119 1.29 13.69 5.62
C ARG A 119 1.02 12.56 6.61
N LEU A 120 0.25 11.54 6.21
CA LEU A 120 0.07 10.33 7.02
C LEU A 120 1.42 9.68 7.34
N ILE A 121 2.24 9.43 6.31
CA ILE A 121 3.55 8.80 6.47
C ILE A 121 4.45 9.64 7.40
N LEU A 122 4.52 10.94 7.18
CA LEU A 122 5.37 11.83 7.99
C LEU A 122 4.89 11.95 9.44
N SER A 123 3.59 11.76 9.71
CA SER A 123 3.03 11.82 11.07
C SER A 123 3.53 10.71 12.00
N ILE A 124 4.01 9.60 11.44
CA ILE A 124 4.55 8.46 12.19
C ILE A 124 6.08 8.42 12.21
N ARG A 125 6.74 9.41 11.62
CA ARG A 125 8.19 9.45 11.52
C ARG A 125 8.83 9.59 12.91
N ARG A 126 9.60 8.58 13.31
CA ARG A 126 10.35 8.51 14.58
C ARG A 126 11.64 7.73 14.35
N PRO A 127 12.68 7.88 15.20
CA PRO A 127 13.94 7.15 15.04
C PRO A 127 13.79 5.63 15.01
N ASN A 128 12.79 5.10 15.72
CA ASN A 128 12.50 3.66 15.80
C ASN A 128 11.45 3.18 14.78
N VAL A 129 11.08 4.01 13.78
CA VAL A 129 10.13 3.65 12.73
C VAL A 129 10.81 3.67 11.38
N LYS A 130 10.95 2.50 10.77
CA LYS A 130 11.40 2.32 9.39
C LYS A 130 10.18 2.31 8.46
N ILE A 131 10.25 3.06 7.36
CA ILE A 131 9.18 3.18 6.38
C ILE A 131 9.56 2.42 5.13
N ALA A 132 8.69 1.53 4.67
CA ALA A 132 8.80 0.86 3.38
C ALA A 132 7.66 1.31 2.44
N LEU A 133 8.00 1.56 1.17
CA LEU A 133 7.03 1.98 0.14
C LEU A 133 6.92 0.95 -0.98
N ASP A 134 5.72 0.43 -1.22
CA ASP A 134 5.34 -0.37 -2.40
C ASP A 134 4.19 0.32 -3.17
N THR A 135 4.44 1.57 -3.56
CA THR A 135 3.49 2.44 -4.28
C THR A 135 4.21 3.18 -5.40
N ASP A 136 3.46 3.64 -6.40
CA ASP A 136 4.00 4.36 -7.55
C ASP A 136 3.43 5.78 -7.72
N PHE A 137 2.62 6.26 -6.78
CA PHE A 137 1.93 7.54 -6.94
C PHE A 137 2.70 8.76 -6.41
N PHE A 138 3.79 8.56 -5.68
CA PHE A 138 4.66 9.65 -5.26
C PHE A 138 5.58 10.10 -6.41
N SER A 139 5.93 11.40 -6.43
CA SER A 139 7.04 11.90 -7.24
C SER A 139 8.37 11.62 -6.56
N PHE A 140 9.46 11.72 -7.32
CA PHE A 140 10.81 11.59 -6.79
C PHE A 140 11.08 12.56 -5.63
N SER A 141 10.67 13.84 -5.75
CA SER A 141 10.82 14.83 -4.68
C SER A 141 10.06 14.45 -3.42
N GLN A 142 8.85 13.90 -3.56
CA GLN A 142 8.09 13.43 -2.40
C GLN A 142 8.73 12.23 -1.70
N ILE A 143 9.34 11.31 -2.47
CA ILE A 143 10.10 10.18 -1.92
C ILE A 143 11.31 10.69 -1.12
N ARG A 144 12.05 11.68 -1.65
CA ARG A 144 13.14 12.32 -0.89
C ARG A 144 12.69 12.93 0.43
N GLU A 145 11.53 13.58 0.45
CA GLU A 145 10.98 14.15 1.69
C GLU A 145 10.54 13.05 2.69
N ILE A 146 9.97 11.96 2.20
CA ILE A 146 9.61 10.79 3.02
C ILE A 146 10.89 10.12 3.56
N ALA A 147 11.96 10.07 2.79
CA ALA A 147 13.20 9.36 3.07
C ALA A 147 12.93 7.94 3.59
N PRO A 148 12.31 7.07 2.80
CA PRO A 148 11.95 5.73 3.23
C PRO A 148 13.20 4.86 3.44
N PHE A 149 13.11 3.90 4.36
CA PHE A 149 14.15 2.89 4.56
C PHE A 149 14.31 1.99 3.32
N VAL A 150 13.21 1.69 2.63
CA VAL A 150 13.20 0.91 1.39
C VAL A 150 12.03 1.30 0.50
N ILE A 151 12.26 1.30 -0.81
CA ILE A 151 11.23 1.37 -1.85
C ILE A 151 11.34 0.12 -2.75
N LYS A 152 10.20 -0.39 -3.22
CA LYS A 152 10.17 -1.59 -4.07
C LYS A 152 9.28 -1.38 -5.30
N PRO A 153 9.66 -0.53 -6.24
CA PRO A 153 8.95 -0.41 -7.50
C PRO A 153 9.35 -1.52 -8.48
N ASN A 154 8.41 -1.95 -9.33
CA ASN A 154 8.77 -2.61 -10.58
C ASN A 154 9.22 -1.55 -11.61
N MET A 155 9.71 -1.98 -12.78
CA MET A 155 10.25 -1.06 -13.80
C MET A 155 9.23 0.03 -14.19
N LYS A 156 7.98 -0.35 -14.47
CA LYS A 156 6.92 0.59 -14.86
C LYS A 156 6.57 1.58 -13.73
N GLU A 157 6.54 1.11 -12.50
CA GLU A 157 6.33 1.95 -11.32
C GLU A 157 7.50 2.94 -11.12
N ALA A 158 8.74 2.48 -11.31
CA ALA A 158 9.93 3.34 -11.25
C ALA A 158 9.88 4.44 -12.33
N GLU A 159 9.56 4.08 -13.57
CA GLU A 159 9.36 5.03 -14.66
C GLU A 159 8.27 6.06 -14.33
N ASN A 160 7.16 5.64 -13.75
CA ASN A 160 6.08 6.53 -13.32
C ASN A 160 6.54 7.52 -12.24
N ILE A 161 7.31 7.07 -11.27
CA ILE A 161 7.86 7.92 -10.19
C ILE A 161 8.79 8.98 -10.79
N LEU A 162 9.72 8.58 -11.64
CA LEU A 162 10.72 9.46 -12.24
C LEU A 162 10.09 10.45 -13.21
N SER A 163 9.17 9.99 -14.06
CA SER A 163 8.52 10.84 -15.08
C SER A 163 7.69 11.98 -14.46
N ARG A 164 7.07 11.77 -13.28
CA ARG A 164 6.39 12.84 -12.53
C ARG A 164 7.33 13.96 -12.08
N SER A 165 8.63 13.73 -12.10
CA SER A 165 9.67 14.71 -11.77
C SER A 165 10.47 15.17 -13.01
N GLY A 166 10.03 14.79 -14.22
CA GLY A 166 10.74 15.10 -15.46
C GLY A 166 12.06 14.34 -15.64
N ILE A 167 12.26 13.25 -14.89
CA ILE A 167 13.47 12.43 -14.93
C ILE A 167 13.21 11.21 -15.82
N THR A 168 14.18 10.87 -16.67
CA THR A 168 14.12 9.69 -17.53
C THR A 168 15.27 8.74 -17.18
N ALA A 169 14.95 7.47 -16.94
CA ALA A 169 15.95 6.42 -16.81
C ALA A 169 16.06 5.65 -18.12
N ARG A 170 17.27 5.19 -18.45
CA ARG A 170 17.54 4.42 -19.68
C ARG A 170 17.21 2.94 -19.54
N ASP A 171 17.32 2.42 -18.32
CA ASP A 171 17.12 1.01 -17.99
C ASP A 171 16.79 0.82 -16.50
N ALA A 172 16.55 -0.41 -16.09
CA ALA A 172 16.19 -0.74 -14.72
C ALA A 172 17.29 -0.38 -13.69
N PHE A 173 18.55 -0.51 -14.06
CA PHE A 173 19.67 -0.18 -13.19
C PHE A 173 19.76 1.33 -12.97
N GLY A 174 19.66 2.12 -14.05
CA GLY A 174 19.61 3.58 -13.95
C GLY A 174 18.42 4.08 -13.15
N ALA A 175 17.24 3.45 -13.30
CA ALA A 175 16.07 3.77 -12.50
C ALA A 175 16.29 3.47 -11.01
N ALA A 176 16.86 2.31 -10.67
CA ALA A 176 17.16 1.93 -9.30
C ALA A 176 18.20 2.86 -8.65
N SER A 177 19.28 3.19 -9.38
CA SER A 177 20.32 4.12 -8.91
C SER A 177 19.74 5.49 -8.59
N LEU A 178 18.96 6.06 -9.51
CA LEU A 178 18.30 7.36 -9.29
C LEU A 178 17.37 7.34 -8.07
N LEU A 179 16.59 6.27 -7.90
CA LEU A 179 15.68 6.15 -6.76
C LEU A 179 16.42 5.90 -5.42
N ALA A 180 17.61 5.31 -5.45
CA ALA A 180 18.43 5.12 -4.25
C ALA A 180 19.06 6.43 -3.74
N GLU A 181 19.10 7.48 -4.55
CA GLU A 181 19.56 8.82 -4.19
C GLU A 181 18.46 9.68 -3.57
N ALA A 182 17.22 9.16 -3.51
CA ALA A 182 16.07 9.86 -2.94
C ALA A 182 16.01 9.72 -1.41
#